data_0f1f82e5303a427a85110eb052ae88fb
#
_entry.id   0f1f82e5303a427a85110eb052ae88fb
#
_cell.length_a   1.000
_cell.length_b   1.000
_cell.length_c   1.000
_cell.angle_alpha   90.00
_cell.angle_beta   90.00
_cell.angle_gamma   90.00
#
_symmetry.space_group_name_H-M   'P 1'
#
loop_
_entity.id
_entity.type
_entity.pdbx_description
1 polymer ?
#
loop_
_entity_poly.entity_id
_entity_poly.type
_entity_poly.pdbx_seq_one_letter_code
_entity_poly.pdbx_strand_id
1 'polypeptide(L)'
;LLLCAAMFLFWDWNSDKANDQKALEQAAIQQSQEINSNTTVGKVIKLISDNLELSINLQGGDVVDAKLLKVKQEQDKNDPFHLLMTTPQFIYQAQSGLAGKDGIDNLSRPEYVSDKTEYAIKDGENSVEAVLKYEKDNVTYVKTFSVNRDSYVVNVKYDILNNSDKDLNLCMYGQLKQSEDDSYLKSNSSFGMVASAYRGTAYSSDNSRYEKATLDKIIDDTKYNVSTKSGWVA
;
A
#
# COMPACT_ATOMS: atom_id res chain seq x y z
N LEU A 1 34.65 -31.01 -14.03
CA LEU A 1 34.80 -29.55 -14.12
C LEU A 1 33.49 -28.84 -14.53
N LEU A 2 32.70 -29.37 -15.47
CA LEU A 2 31.41 -28.78 -15.93
C LEU A 2 30.29 -28.84 -14.86
N LEU A 3 30.27 -29.87 -14.00
CA LEU A 3 29.27 -30.00 -12.93
C LEU A 3 29.48 -29.01 -11.78
N CYS A 4 30.73 -28.64 -11.48
CA CYS A 4 31.02 -27.61 -10.47
C CYS A 4 30.64 -26.22 -10.93
N ALA A 5 30.80 -25.89 -12.21
CA ALA A 5 30.40 -24.59 -12.75
C ALA A 5 28.86 -24.39 -12.74
N ALA A 6 28.08 -25.42 -13.03
CA ALA A 6 26.63 -25.38 -12.94
C ALA A 6 26.12 -25.22 -11.50
N MET A 7 26.79 -25.84 -10.51
CA MET A 7 26.47 -25.64 -9.09
C MET A 7 26.78 -24.22 -8.60
N PHE A 8 27.88 -23.62 -9.08
CA PHE A 8 28.20 -22.23 -8.72
C PHE A 8 27.17 -21.22 -9.29
N LEU A 9 26.75 -21.38 -10.55
CA LEU A 9 25.72 -20.54 -11.16
C LEU A 9 24.35 -20.72 -10.51
N PHE A 10 24.02 -21.94 -10.03
CA PHE A 10 22.78 -22.20 -9.29
C PHE A 10 22.83 -21.64 -7.86
N TRP A 11 24.01 -21.61 -7.24
CA TRP A 11 24.23 -21.02 -5.92
C TRP A 11 24.13 -19.49 -5.97
N ASP A 12 24.76 -18.83 -6.95
CA ASP A 12 24.66 -17.38 -7.15
C ASP A 12 23.22 -16.96 -7.42
N TRP A 13 22.51 -17.65 -8.30
CA TRP A 13 21.10 -17.33 -8.61
C TRP A 13 20.16 -17.52 -7.41
N ASN A 14 20.39 -18.51 -6.57
CA ASN A 14 19.63 -18.70 -5.33
C ASN A 14 20.03 -17.70 -4.24
N SER A 15 21.30 -17.26 -4.20
CA SER A 15 21.75 -16.26 -3.23
C SER A 15 21.21 -14.88 -3.55
N ASP A 16 21.09 -14.51 -4.82
CA ASP A 16 20.50 -13.24 -5.24
C ASP A 16 19.01 -13.18 -4.89
N LYS A 17 18.22 -14.22 -5.15
CA LYS A 17 16.82 -14.29 -4.72
C LYS A 17 16.65 -14.26 -3.20
N ALA A 18 17.54 -14.91 -2.46
CA ALA A 18 17.50 -14.91 -0.99
C ALA A 18 17.88 -13.54 -0.42
N ASN A 19 18.78 -12.80 -1.09
CA ASN A 19 19.15 -11.45 -0.71
C ASN A 19 18.06 -10.43 -1.04
N ASP A 20 17.39 -10.57 -2.18
CA ASP A 20 16.23 -9.74 -2.55
C ASP A 20 15.06 -9.96 -1.59
N GLN A 21 14.78 -11.19 -1.20
CA GLN A 21 13.76 -11.50 -0.18
C GLN A 21 14.13 -10.94 1.20
N LYS A 22 15.39 -11.04 1.61
CA LYS A 22 15.85 -10.44 2.87
C LYS A 22 15.78 -8.91 2.87
N ALA A 23 16.09 -8.28 1.73
CA ALA A 23 15.96 -6.83 1.59
C ALA A 23 14.50 -6.38 1.68
N LEU A 24 13.56 -7.13 1.07
CA LEU A 24 12.11 -6.89 1.19
C LEU A 24 11.61 -7.11 2.63
N GLU A 25 12.09 -8.17 3.30
CA GLU A 25 11.75 -8.50 4.69
C GLU A 25 12.31 -7.45 5.66
N GLN A 26 13.54 -6.98 5.45
CA GLN A 26 14.14 -5.91 6.26
C GLN A 26 13.44 -4.57 6.06
N ALA A 27 13.06 -4.23 4.83
CA ALA A 27 12.28 -3.04 4.54
C ALA A 27 10.90 -3.09 5.24
N ALA A 28 10.24 -4.25 5.23
CA ALA A 28 8.97 -4.47 5.92
C ALA A 28 9.11 -4.41 7.46
N ILE A 29 10.19 -4.95 8.02
CA ILE A 29 10.46 -4.94 9.46
C ILE A 29 10.84 -3.53 9.94
N GLN A 30 11.67 -2.79 9.18
CA GLN A 30 12.01 -1.41 9.53
C GLN A 30 10.80 -0.49 9.45
N GLN A 31 9.94 -0.65 8.45
CA GLN A 31 8.65 0.07 8.40
C GLN A 31 7.74 -0.24 9.60
N SER A 32 7.78 -1.46 10.13
CA SER A 32 6.99 -1.82 11.32
C SER A 32 7.55 -1.26 12.63
N GLN A 33 8.85 -0.97 12.71
CA GLN A 33 9.49 -0.38 13.91
C GLN A 33 9.38 1.15 13.99
N GLU A 34 9.26 1.86 12.87
CA GLU A 34 9.00 3.32 12.83
C GLU A 34 7.59 3.73 13.26
N ILE A 35 6.69 2.75 13.51
CA ILE A 35 5.29 2.99 13.85
C ILE A 35 5.10 3.63 15.23
N ASN A 36 6.09 3.55 16.11
CA ASN A 36 5.99 4.05 17.49
C ASN A 36 6.40 5.52 17.70
N SER A 37 6.80 6.23 16.65
CA SER A 37 7.19 7.63 16.79
C SER A 37 6.64 8.49 15.67
N ASN A 38 5.71 9.36 16.04
CA ASN A 38 5.21 10.51 15.27
C ASN A 38 4.42 10.18 14.00
N THR A 39 3.13 9.96 14.15
CA THR A 39 2.15 10.17 13.07
C THR A 39 2.06 11.66 12.76
N THR A 40 3.11 12.21 12.19
CA THR A 40 3.04 13.53 11.57
C THR A 40 2.25 13.30 10.28
N VAL A 41 0.99 13.72 10.25
CA VAL A 41 0.21 13.81 9.01
C VAL A 41 0.96 14.81 8.15
N GLY A 42 1.81 14.31 7.25
CA GLY A 42 2.52 15.12 6.26
C GLY A 42 1.53 15.88 5.36
N LYS A 43 2.03 16.62 4.39
CA LYS A 43 1.17 17.26 3.39
C LYS A 43 0.31 16.20 2.72
N VAL A 44 -1.01 16.41 2.75
CA VAL A 44 -2.00 15.50 2.18
C VAL A 44 -2.64 16.16 0.97
N ILE A 45 -2.81 15.41 -0.11
CA ILE A 45 -3.61 15.81 -1.27
C ILE A 45 -4.90 14.98 -1.33
N LYS A 46 -5.90 15.47 -2.04
CA LYS A 46 -7.18 14.79 -2.25
C LYS A 46 -7.35 14.35 -3.70
N LEU A 47 -7.88 13.15 -3.89
CA LEU A 47 -8.35 12.62 -5.17
C LEU A 47 -9.83 12.27 -5.02
N ILE A 48 -10.70 12.93 -5.81
CA ILE A 48 -12.15 12.87 -5.64
C ILE A 48 -12.79 12.43 -6.95
N SER A 49 -13.54 11.35 -6.91
CA SER A 49 -14.43 10.88 -7.97
C SER A 49 -15.88 10.92 -7.51
N ASP A 50 -16.82 10.42 -8.32
CA ASP A 50 -18.23 10.31 -7.95
C ASP A 50 -18.48 9.35 -6.78
N ASN A 51 -17.59 8.35 -6.60
CA ASN A 51 -17.77 7.27 -5.63
C ASN A 51 -16.78 7.31 -4.47
N LEU A 52 -15.60 7.93 -4.68
CA LEU A 52 -14.47 7.89 -3.77
C LEU A 52 -13.92 9.28 -3.48
N GLU A 53 -13.58 9.53 -2.22
CA GLU A 53 -12.67 10.59 -1.79
C GLU A 53 -11.46 9.92 -1.13
N LEU A 54 -10.27 10.11 -1.69
CA LEU A 54 -9.02 9.60 -1.15
C LEU A 54 -8.19 10.75 -0.60
N SER A 55 -7.58 10.53 0.57
CA SER A 55 -6.53 11.39 1.11
C SER A 55 -5.20 10.67 0.95
N ILE A 56 -4.28 11.28 0.23
CA ILE A 56 -2.98 10.69 -0.12
C ILE A 56 -1.90 11.53 0.56
N ASN A 57 -1.12 10.92 1.44
CA ASN A 57 0.02 11.55 2.09
C ASN A 57 1.19 11.65 1.10
N LEU A 58 1.78 12.82 0.95
CA LEU A 58 2.93 13.01 0.07
C LEU A 58 4.18 12.29 0.57
N GLN A 59 4.28 11.97 1.86
CA GLN A 59 5.32 11.08 2.36
C GLN A 59 4.94 9.62 2.00
N GLY A 60 5.66 9.05 1.05
CA GLY A 60 5.44 7.71 0.51
C GLY A 60 4.32 7.61 -0.52
N GLY A 61 3.47 8.63 -0.68
CA GLY A 61 2.28 8.55 -1.52
C GLY A 61 1.30 7.49 -0.99
N ASP A 62 1.05 7.44 0.31
CA ASP A 62 0.18 6.45 0.93
C ASP A 62 -1.26 6.94 1.02
N VAL A 63 -2.23 6.06 0.75
CA VAL A 63 -3.64 6.37 0.95
C VAL A 63 -3.96 6.22 2.45
N VAL A 64 -4.10 7.36 3.13
CA VAL A 64 -4.29 7.43 4.59
C VAL A 64 -5.75 7.56 5.01
N ASP A 65 -6.63 7.94 4.09
CA ASP A 65 -8.07 7.95 4.26
C ASP A 65 -8.76 7.64 2.93
N ALA A 66 -9.83 6.85 2.97
CA ALA A 66 -10.64 6.53 1.81
C ALA A 66 -12.11 6.49 2.22
N LYS A 67 -12.91 7.38 1.61
CA LYS A 67 -14.35 7.47 1.84
C LYS A 67 -15.14 6.95 0.65
N LEU A 68 -16.13 6.12 0.92
CA LEU A 68 -17.10 5.65 -0.06
C LEU A 68 -18.29 6.62 -0.08
N LEU A 69 -18.30 7.56 -1.03
CA LEU A 69 -19.24 8.69 -1.05
C LEU A 69 -20.71 8.26 -1.22
N LYS A 70 -20.97 7.12 -1.87
CA LYS A 70 -22.32 6.56 -2.07
C LYS A 70 -22.75 5.56 -0.99
N VAL A 71 -21.88 5.29 0.01
CA VAL A 71 -22.17 4.37 1.11
C VAL A 71 -22.18 5.17 2.41
N LYS A 72 -23.27 5.05 3.18
CA LYS A 72 -23.39 5.74 4.46
C LYS A 72 -22.67 4.98 5.57
N GLN A 73 -22.05 5.71 6.50
CA GLN A 73 -21.45 5.14 7.71
C GLN A 73 -22.54 4.55 8.63
N GLU A 74 -23.64 5.26 8.80
CA GLU A 74 -24.83 4.85 9.56
C GLU A 74 -26.07 5.15 8.73
N GLN A 75 -27.13 4.33 8.91
CA GLN A 75 -28.35 4.43 8.10
C GLN A 75 -29.02 5.81 8.17
N ASP A 76 -29.01 6.41 9.34
CA ASP A 76 -29.71 7.68 9.63
C ASP A 76 -28.80 8.93 9.51
N LYS A 77 -27.52 8.73 9.18
CA LYS A 77 -26.55 9.82 8.98
C LYS A 77 -26.16 9.95 7.52
N ASN A 78 -25.76 11.17 7.13
CA ASN A 78 -25.30 11.42 5.75
C ASN A 78 -23.77 11.31 5.61
N ASP A 79 -23.08 10.90 6.68
CA ASP A 79 -21.62 10.76 6.65
C ASP A 79 -21.22 9.56 5.78
N PRO A 80 -20.27 9.72 4.87
CA PRO A 80 -19.78 8.65 4.03
C PRO A 80 -19.03 7.60 4.84
N PHE A 81 -19.08 6.34 4.39
CA PHE A 81 -18.35 5.25 5.02
C PHE A 81 -16.84 5.41 4.82
N HIS A 82 -16.06 5.37 5.91
CA HIS A 82 -14.62 5.36 5.87
C HIS A 82 -14.11 3.92 5.72
N LEU A 83 -13.62 3.60 4.53
CA LEU A 83 -13.01 2.31 4.25
C LEU A 83 -11.58 2.22 4.82
N LEU A 84 -10.82 3.28 4.66
CA LEU A 84 -9.49 3.47 5.27
C LEU A 84 -9.54 4.73 6.13
N MET A 85 -8.78 4.74 7.23
CA MET A 85 -8.64 5.92 8.07
C MET A 85 -7.32 5.90 8.85
N THR A 86 -6.77 7.07 9.09
CA THR A 86 -5.62 7.25 9.97
C THR A 86 -5.93 8.32 10.99
N THR A 87 -5.96 7.92 12.26
CA THR A 87 -6.12 8.79 13.44
C THR A 87 -4.94 8.56 14.39
N PRO A 88 -4.76 9.40 15.42
CA PRO A 88 -3.72 9.13 16.44
C PRO A 88 -3.90 7.80 17.18
N GLN A 89 -5.11 7.23 17.21
CA GLN A 89 -5.45 6.02 17.94
C GLN A 89 -5.61 4.78 17.05
N PHE A 90 -5.82 4.98 15.74
CA PHE A 90 -6.10 3.88 14.84
C PHE A 90 -5.55 4.17 13.45
N ILE A 91 -4.87 3.20 12.87
CA ILE A 91 -4.31 3.27 11.52
C ILE A 91 -4.91 2.14 10.69
N TYR A 92 -5.51 2.49 9.56
CA TYR A 92 -5.81 1.56 8.48
C TYR A 92 -5.58 2.27 7.16
N GLN A 93 -4.51 1.92 6.46
CA GLN A 93 -4.04 2.63 5.27
C GLN A 93 -3.54 1.65 4.20
N ALA A 94 -3.57 2.10 2.94
CA ALA A 94 -2.99 1.39 1.82
C ALA A 94 -1.69 2.06 1.41
N GLN A 95 -0.62 1.28 1.36
CA GLN A 95 0.71 1.74 1.00
C GLN A 95 1.19 1.05 -0.27
N SER A 96 2.01 1.72 -1.03
CA SER A 96 2.78 1.12 -2.12
C SER A 96 4.11 1.83 -2.27
N GLY A 97 5.09 1.14 -2.81
CA GLY A 97 6.43 1.69 -2.95
C GLY A 97 7.29 0.89 -3.92
N LEU A 98 8.54 1.33 -4.05
CA LEU A 98 9.57 0.70 -4.85
C LEU A 98 10.67 0.19 -3.93
N ALA A 99 10.75 -1.12 -3.79
CA ALA A 99 11.79 -1.85 -3.09
C ALA A 99 12.81 -2.43 -4.09
N GLY A 100 13.71 -3.29 -3.62
CA GLY A 100 14.81 -3.87 -4.39
C GLY A 100 16.12 -3.21 -4.04
N LYS A 101 17.22 -3.59 -4.72
CA LYS A 101 18.56 -3.10 -4.41
C LYS A 101 18.64 -1.57 -4.45
N ASP A 102 17.96 -0.94 -5.42
CA ASP A 102 17.96 0.51 -5.65
C ASP A 102 16.62 1.15 -5.27
N GLY A 103 15.82 0.47 -4.43
CA GLY A 103 14.51 0.93 -4.00
C GLY A 103 14.55 2.22 -3.18
N ILE A 104 13.73 3.19 -3.55
CA ILE A 104 13.65 4.48 -2.86
C ILE A 104 12.93 4.40 -1.52
N ASP A 105 12.19 3.31 -1.30
CA ASP A 105 11.43 3.04 -0.07
C ASP A 105 12.18 2.13 0.93
N ASN A 106 13.44 1.76 0.67
CA ASN A 106 14.18 0.81 1.51
C ASN A 106 14.55 1.34 2.90
N LEU A 107 14.88 2.63 3.01
CA LEU A 107 15.36 3.23 4.26
C LEU A 107 14.37 4.22 4.86
N SER A 108 13.72 4.99 4.01
CA SER A 108 12.72 5.99 4.41
C SER A 108 11.72 6.18 3.28
N ARG A 109 10.51 6.58 3.64
CA ARG A 109 9.49 6.90 2.63
C ARG A 109 9.87 8.20 1.91
N PRO A 110 9.91 8.21 0.56
CA PRO A 110 10.23 9.42 -0.21
C PRO A 110 9.16 10.50 0.00
N GLU A 111 9.58 11.76 0.05
CA GLU A 111 8.66 12.89 0.08
C GLU A 111 8.35 13.34 -1.35
N TYR A 112 7.17 12.98 -1.83
CA TYR A 112 6.69 13.37 -3.15
C TYR A 112 6.24 14.82 -3.17
N VAL A 113 6.30 15.44 -4.35
CA VAL A 113 5.68 16.72 -4.64
C VAL A 113 4.50 16.52 -5.59
N SER A 114 3.50 17.38 -5.47
CA SER A 114 2.32 17.39 -6.31
C SER A 114 2.01 18.81 -6.74
N ASP A 115 1.57 18.99 -7.98
CA ASP A 115 1.25 20.32 -8.54
C ASP A 115 -0.04 20.91 -7.95
N LYS A 116 -0.90 20.06 -7.35
CA LYS A 116 -2.17 20.46 -6.75
C LYS A 116 -2.38 19.76 -5.41
N THR A 117 -3.19 20.37 -4.58
CA THR A 117 -3.66 19.78 -3.32
C THR A 117 -4.98 19.02 -3.46
N GLU A 118 -5.69 19.20 -4.60
CA GLU A 118 -6.96 18.56 -4.88
C GLU A 118 -7.09 18.24 -6.38
N TYR A 119 -7.51 17.02 -6.65
CA TYR A 119 -7.82 16.48 -7.97
C TYR A 119 -9.24 15.94 -7.93
N ALA A 120 -10.17 16.64 -8.55
CA ALA A 120 -11.58 16.25 -8.61
C ALA A 120 -11.99 15.98 -10.05
N ILE A 121 -12.79 14.92 -10.26
CA ILE A 121 -13.36 14.61 -11.57
C ILE A 121 -14.34 15.72 -11.98
N LYS A 122 -14.26 16.19 -13.21
CA LYS A 122 -15.13 17.24 -13.73
C LYS A 122 -16.25 16.65 -14.58
N ASP A 123 -17.25 17.48 -14.83
CA ASP A 123 -18.33 17.11 -15.73
C ASP A 123 -17.78 16.79 -17.12
N GLY A 124 -18.19 15.66 -17.68
CA GLY A 124 -17.73 15.17 -18.97
C GLY A 124 -16.39 14.43 -18.98
N GLU A 125 -15.65 14.39 -17.86
CA GLU A 125 -14.44 13.57 -17.72
C GLU A 125 -14.81 12.14 -17.32
N ASN A 126 -14.09 11.15 -17.85
CA ASN A 126 -14.30 9.73 -17.55
C ASN A 126 -13.39 9.21 -16.43
N SER A 127 -12.35 9.97 -16.06
CA SER A 127 -11.39 9.61 -15.03
C SER A 127 -10.77 10.85 -14.41
N VAL A 128 -10.18 10.68 -13.24
CA VAL A 128 -9.36 11.68 -12.55
C VAL A 128 -8.03 11.06 -12.16
N GLU A 129 -6.96 11.84 -12.25
CA GLU A 129 -5.61 11.39 -11.91
C GLU A 129 -4.93 12.37 -10.97
N ALA A 130 -4.25 11.85 -9.95
CA ALA A 130 -3.33 12.57 -9.10
C ALA A 130 -1.90 12.09 -9.37
N VAL A 131 -1.03 13.03 -9.73
CA VAL A 131 0.36 12.78 -10.12
C VAL A 131 1.29 13.29 -9.05
N LEU A 132 2.12 12.41 -8.52
CA LEU A 132 3.14 12.67 -7.52
C LEU A 132 4.51 12.44 -8.14
N LYS A 133 5.45 13.36 -7.89
CA LYS A 133 6.82 13.28 -8.42
C LYS A 133 7.85 13.29 -7.31
N TYR A 134 8.88 12.49 -7.46
CA TYR A 134 10.06 12.47 -6.61
C TYR A 134 11.30 12.36 -7.46
N GLU A 135 12.33 13.13 -7.14
CA GLU A 135 13.58 13.15 -7.90
C GLU A 135 14.76 12.81 -6.97
N LYS A 136 15.59 11.90 -7.43
CA LYS A 136 16.80 11.50 -6.72
C LYS A 136 17.85 10.96 -7.71
N ASP A 137 19.10 11.39 -7.60
CA ASP A 137 20.25 10.87 -8.34
C ASP A 137 20.05 10.82 -9.88
N ASN A 138 19.49 11.87 -10.48
CA ASN A 138 19.13 12.00 -11.89
C ASN A 138 18.04 10.99 -12.34
N VAL A 139 17.26 10.47 -11.41
CA VAL A 139 16.10 9.63 -11.68
C VAL A 139 14.83 10.34 -11.22
N THR A 140 13.84 10.40 -12.09
CA THR A 140 12.50 10.92 -11.76
C THR A 140 11.54 9.75 -11.58
N TYR A 141 10.92 9.69 -10.41
CA TYR A 141 9.90 8.70 -10.04
C TYR A 141 8.55 9.40 -10.07
N VAL A 142 7.64 8.91 -10.89
CA VAL A 142 6.28 9.43 -11.01
C VAL A 142 5.32 8.36 -10.50
N LYS A 143 4.58 8.67 -9.44
CA LYS A 143 3.52 7.82 -8.90
C LYS A 143 2.18 8.44 -9.24
N THR A 144 1.37 7.72 -10.01
CA THR A 144 0.06 8.19 -10.48
C THR A 144 -1.04 7.34 -9.86
N PHE A 145 -2.00 8.01 -9.25
CA PHE A 145 -3.27 7.41 -8.82
C PHE A 145 -4.35 7.79 -9.82
N SER A 146 -5.11 6.81 -10.32
CA SER A 146 -6.23 7.08 -11.22
C SER A 146 -7.49 6.33 -10.79
N VAL A 147 -8.63 7.01 -10.92
CA VAL A 147 -9.96 6.48 -10.65
C VAL A 147 -10.88 6.83 -11.80
N ASN A 148 -11.57 5.84 -12.34
CA ASN A 148 -12.59 6.04 -13.37
C ASN A 148 -13.93 6.45 -12.74
N ARG A 149 -14.74 7.19 -13.50
CA ARG A 149 -16.11 7.53 -13.16
C ARG A 149 -16.89 6.25 -12.83
N ASP A 150 -17.76 6.33 -11.81
CA ASP A 150 -18.59 5.22 -11.32
C ASP A 150 -17.84 3.96 -10.86
N SER A 151 -16.53 4.05 -10.67
CA SER A 151 -15.68 2.95 -10.20
C SER A 151 -15.22 3.15 -8.75
N TYR A 152 -14.98 2.04 -8.06
CA TYR A 152 -14.29 1.99 -6.77
C TYR A 152 -12.83 1.48 -6.91
N VAL A 153 -12.38 1.23 -8.15
CA VAL A 153 -11.02 0.75 -8.41
C VAL A 153 -10.07 1.93 -8.47
N VAL A 154 -9.05 1.89 -7.62
CA VAL A 154 -7.93 2.83 -7.63
C VAL A 154 -6.75 2.14 -8.30
N ASN A 155 -6.30 2.67 -9.44
CA ASN A 155 -5.10 2.19 -10.08
C ASN A 155 -3.90 3.00 -9.58
N VAL A 156 -2.81 2.30 -9.25
CA VAL A 156 -1.54 2.92 -8.88
C VAL A 156 -0.48 2.50 -9.88
N LYS A 157 0.14 3.49 -10.52
CA LYS A 157 1.18 3.29 -11.55
C LYS A 157 2.45 4.01 -11.14
N TYR A 158 3.60 3.39 -11.43
CA TYR A 158 4.90 4.03 -11.34
C TYR A 158 5.50 4.16 -12.74
N ASP A 159 5.90 5.36 -13.11
CA ASP A 159 6.75 5.65 -14.24
C ASP A 159 8.12 6.12 -13.73
N ILE A 160 9.19 5.53 -14.24
CA ILE A 160 10.54 5.80 -13.79
C ILE A 160 11.36 6.29 -14.99
N LEU A 161 11.76 7.56 -14.95
CA LEU A 161 12.65 8.15 -15.93
C LEU A 161 14.06 8.15 -15.38
N ASN A 162 14.85 7.17 -15.82
CA ASN A 162 16.24 7.02 -15.43
C ASN A 162 17.16 7.76 -16.38
N ASN A 163 17.66 8.93 -15.96
CA ASN A 163 18.68 9.71 -16.66
C ASN A 163 20.06 9.56 -16.03
N SER A 164 20.24 8.58 -15.13
CA SER A 164 21.54 8.24 -14.56
C SER A 164 22.32 7.27 -15.45
N ASP A 165 23.60 7.11 -15.18
CA ASP A 165 24.48 6.16 -15.90
C ASP A 165 24.41 4.73 -15.36
N LYS A 166 23.42 4.40 -14.49
CA LYS A 166 23.29 3.11 -13.82
C LYS A 166 21.96 2.43 -14.12
N ASP A 167 22.00 1.12 -14.27
CA ASP A 167 20.80 0.31 -14.25
C ASP A 167 20.20 0.28 -12.85
N LEU A 168 18.87 0.30 -12.76
CA LEU A 168 18.12 0.26 -11.51
C LEU A 168 17.46 -1.10 -11.33
N ASN A 169 17.67 -1.71 -10.17
CA ASN A 169 16.98 -2.94 -9.76
C ASN A 169 15.86 -2.56 -8.77
N LEU A 170 14.64 -2.52 -9.28
CA LEU A 170 13.46 -2.07 -8.56
C LEU A 170 12.36 -3.12 -8.59
N CYS A 171 11.62 -3.24 -7.50
CA CYS A 171 10.43 -4.08 -7.36
C CYS A 171 9.30 -3.25 -6.75
N MET A 172 8.14 -3.23 -7.38
CA MET A 172 6.96 -2.60 -6.81
C MET A 172 6.33 -3.51 -5.76
N TYR A 173 5.92 -2.94 -4.63
CA TYR A 173 5.11 -3.62 -3.62
C TYR A 173 3.83 -2.84 -3.31
N GLY A 174 2.82 -3.57 -2.83
CA GLY A 174 1.59 -3.03 -2.25
C GLY A 174 1.36 -3.66 -0.89
N GLN A 175 0.79 -2.89 0.05
CA GLN A 175 0.60 -3.31 1.43
C GLN A 175 -0.65 -2.65 2.02
N LEU A 176 -1.44 -3.42 2.76
CA LEU A 176 -2.45 -2.91 3.68
C LEU A 176 -1.87 -2.96 5.09
N LYS A 177 -1.98 -1.86 5.83
CA LYS A 177 -1.46 -1.71 7.19
C LYS A 177 -2.60 -1.31 8.11
N GLN A 178 -2.81 -2.08 9.19
CA GLN A 178 -3.86 -1.84 10.16
C GLN A 178 -3.32 -1.96 11.59
N SER A 179 -3.82 -1.12 12.51
CA SER A 179 -3.57 -1.26 13.94
C SER A 179 -4.15 -2.58 14.46
N GLU A 180 -3.42 -3.27 15.32
CA GLU A 180 -3.90 -4.48 15.99
C GLU A 180 -5.01 -4.14 16.99
N ASP A 181 -4.86 -3.08 17.77
CA ASP A 181 -5.88 -2.60 18.70
C ASP A 181 -7.08 -2.00 17.96
N ASP A 182 -8.26 -2.55 18.22
CA ASP A 182 -9.55 -2.13 17.68
C ASP A 182 -10.46 -1.40 18.67
N SER A 183 -9.93 -1.04 19.84
CA SER A 183 -10.69 -0.35 20.89
C SER A 183 -11.33 0.95 20.40
N TYR A 184 -10.64 1.66 19.51
CA TYR A 184 -11.15 2.86 18.84
C TYR A 184 -12.42 2.58 18.03
N LEU A 185 -12.45 1.49 17.26
CA LEU A 185 -13.61 1.11 16.44
C LEU A 185 -14.79 0.69 17.31
N LYS A 186 -14.52 -0.01 18.41
CA LYS A 186 -15.55 -0.46 19.36
C LYS A 186 -16.16 0.71 20.11
N SER A 187 -15.36 1.69 20.53
CA SER A 187 -15.83 2.87 21.26
C SER A 187 -16.71 3.79 20.42
N ASN A 188 -16.51 3.82 19.11
CA ASN A 188 -17.25 4.67 18.18
C ASN A 188 -18.44 3.97 17.52
N SER A 189 -18.70 2.70 17.81
CA SER A 189 -19.89 2.00 17.31
C SER A 189 -21.09 2.31 18.19
N SER A 190 -22.13 2.91 17.62
CA SER A 190 -23.38 3.27 18.32
C SER A 190 -24.20 2.05 18.78
N PHE A 191 -23.88 0.85 18.33
CA PHE A 191 -24.49 -0.41 18.72
C PHE A 191 -23.45 -1.30 19.40
N GLY A 192 -23.65 -1.60 20.68
CA GLY A 192 -22.81 -2.51 21.48
C GLY A 192 -22.75 -3.98 21.01
N MET A 193 -23.33 -4.29 19.87
CA MET A 193 -23.12 -5.51 19.11
C MET A 193 -22.31 -5.19 17.84
N VAL A 194 -21.02 -5.03 17.99
CA VAL A 194 -20.11 -5.25 16.88
C VAL A 194 -20.24 -6.74 16.56
N ALA A 195 -20.97 -7.09 15.51
CA ALA A 195 -20.81 -8.41 14.93
C ALA A 195 -19.31 -8.60 14.78
N SER A 196 -18.74 -9.67 15.35
CA SER A 196 -17.30 -9.90 15.32
C SER A 196 -16.88 -10.07 13.86
N ALA A 197 -16.62 -8.94 13.22
CA ALA A 197 -16.10 -8.94 11.86
C ALA A 197 -14.77 -9.68 11.89
N TYR A 198 -14.53 -10.52 10.91
CA TYR A 198 -13.26 -11.19 10.78
C TYR A 198 -12.15 -10.14 10.71
N ARG A 199 -11.15 -10.29 11.59
CA ARG A 199 -9.93 -9.48 11.58
C ARG A 199 -8.75 -10.38 11.24
N GLY A 200 -8.00 -10.01 10.22
CA GLY A 200 -6.90 -10.77 9.67
C GLY A 200 -6.81 -10.52 8.17
N THR A 201 -5.90 -11.19 7.53
CA THR A 201 -5.75 -11.13 6.08
C THR A 201 -6.62 -12.20 5.41
N ALA A 202 -7.16 -11.85 4.25
CA ALA A 202 -7.77 -12.80 3.33
C ALA A 202 -7.07 -12.67 1.97
N TYR A 203 -6.94 -13.78 1.25
CA TYR A 203 -6.32 -13.77 -0.06
C TYR A 203 -6.88 -14.86 -0.97
N SER A 204 -6.67 -14.65 -2.27
CA SER A 204 -6.90 -15.64 -3.32
C SER A 204 -5.59 -15.94 -4.03
N SER A 205 -5.39 -17.19 -4.40
CA SER A 205 -4.23 -17.64 -5.16
C SER A 205 -4.64 -18.61 -6.26
N ASP A 206 -3.68 -19.02 -7.10
CA ASP A 206 -3.90 -20.04 -8.15
C ASP A 206 -4.40 -21.38 -7.57
N ASN A 207 -4.04 -21.68 -6.31
CA ASN A 207 -4.37 -22.92 -5.63
C ASN A 207 -5.61 -22.85 -4.75
N SER A 208 -6.04 -21.65 -4.36
CA SER A 208 -7.19 -21.44 -3.48
C SER A 208 -7.93 -20.16 -3.83
N ARG A 209 -9.25 -20.26 -3.99
CA ARG A 209 -10.08 -19.10 -4.31
C ARG A 209 -10.24 -18.13 -3.15
N TYR A 210 -10.15 -18.63 -1.92
CA TYR A 210 -10.34 -17.85 -0.71
C TYR A 210 -9.70 -18.54 0.48
N GLU A 211 -8.74 -17.86 1.08
CA GLU A 211 -8.05 -18.29 2.29
C GLU A 211 -8.06 -17.16 3.31
N LYS A 212 -8.10 -17.52 4.58
CA LYS A 212 -8.00 -16.59 5.72
C LYS A 212 -6.78 -16.92 6.55
N ALA A 213 -6.00 -15.88 6.88
CA ALA A 213 -4.96 -15.98 7.88
C ALA A 213 -5.32 -15.06 9.05
N THR A 214 -5.60 -15.66 10.22
CA THR A 214 -5.86 -14.91 11.46
C THR A 214 -4.58 -14.23 11.93
N LEU A 215 -4.69 -13.14 12.70
CA LEU A 215 -3.54 -12.44 13.26
C LEU A 215 -2.64 -13.37 14.07
N ASP A 216 -3.22 -14.28 14.89
CA ASP A 216 -2.47 -15.27 15.68
C ASP A 216 -1.60 -16.17 14.79
N LYS A 217 -2.14 -16.66 13.67
CA LYS A 217 -1.36 -17.46 12.70
C LYS A 217 -0.23 -16.67 12.06
N ILE A 218 -0.43 -15.38 11.81
CA ILE A 218 0.60 -14.51 11.22
C ILE A 218 1.71 -14.23 12.23
N ILE A 219 1.37 -14.10 13.51
CA ILE A 219 2.32 -13.87 14.61
C ILE A 219 3.14 -15.13 14.86
N ASP A 220 2.50 -16.30 14.90
CA ASP A 220 3.15 -17.58 15.18
C ASP A 220 4.01 -18.06 13.98
N ASP A 221 3.55 -17.79 12.75
CA ASP A 221 4.24 -18.17 11.52
C ASP A 221 4.88 -16.95 10.87
N THR A 222 6.10 -16.62 11.31
CA THR A 222 6.87 -15.46 10.86
C THR A 222 7.12 -15.40 9.34
N LYS A 223 6.66 -16.41 8.57
CA LYS A 223 6.83 -16.50 7.11
C LYS A 223 5.60 -17.07 6.41
N TYR A 224 4.49 -16.35 6.52
CA TYR A 224 3.32 -16.69 5.70
C TYR A 224 3.52 -16.16 4.27
N ASN A 225 4.16 -16.97 3.43
CA ASN A 225 4.45 -16.62 2.04
C ASN A 225 3.57 -17.41 1.09
N VAL A 226 2.83 -16.69 0.24
CA VAL A 226 2.04 -17.26 -0.84
C VAL A 226 2.57 -16.74 -2.17
N SER A 227 3.03 -17.65 -3.02
CA SER A 227 3.42 -17.32 -4.40
C SER A 227 2.27 -17.65 -5.33
N THR A 228 1.83 -16.69 -6.12
CA THR A 228 0.73 -16.85 -7.08
C THR A 228 0.98 -15.99 -8.31
N LYS A 229 0.43 -16.40 -9.46
CA LYS A 229 0.47 -15.63 -10.71
C LYS A 229 -0.75 -14.70 -10.84
N SER A 230 -1.83 -15.05 -10.17
CA SER A 230 -3.06 -14.28 -10.16
C SER A 230 -3.74 -14.40 -8.79
N GLY A 231 -4.52 -13.41 -8.42
CA GLY A 231 -5.24 -13.40 -7.16
C GLY A 231 -5.41 -11.99 -6.59
N TRP A 232 -5.79 -11.94 -5.32
CA TRP A 232 -5.96 -10.71 -4.56
C TRP A 232 -5.61 -10.93 -3.09
N VAL A 233 -5.35 -9.86 -2.39
CA VAL A 233 -5.15 -9.83 -0.94
C VAL A 233 -6.00 -8.72 -0.33
N ALA A 234 -6.55 -8.95 0.86
CA ALA A 234 -7.34 -8.01 1.65
C ALA A 234 -7.02 -8.15 3.15
#